data_e36d7072c9a0bffcc871c4e92bd55a2d
#
_entry.id   e36d7072c9a0bffcc871c4e92bd55a2d
#
_cell.length_a   1.000
_cell.length_b   1.000
_cell.length_c   1.000
_cell.angle_alpha   90.00
_cell.angle_beta   90.00
_cell.angle_gamma   90.00
#
_symmetry.space_group_name_H-M   'P 1'
#
loop_
_entity.id
_entity.type
_entity.pdbx_description
1 polymer ?
#
loop_
_entity_poly.entity_id
_entity_poly.type
_entity_poly.pdbx_seq_one_letter_code
_entity_poly.pdbx_strand_id
1 'polypeptide(L)'
;KTTLSADSARKLIGDDEHGWDDEGIFNFEGGCYAKTINLSEENEPDIYRAIRRDALLENVLIKDDGMPDFDYIGNTENGRVSYPINHIQNFDPESRGGHPKAIVFLTCDAAGVLPPVSRLTPEQAMYHFLSGYTAKIPGTERDVKEPEPTFSACFGAV
;
A
#
# COMPACT_ATOMS: atom_id res chain seq x y z
N LYS A 1 1.38 1.27 2.43
CA LYS A 1 0.14 2.09 2.35
C LYS A 1 -1.12 1.23 2.53
N THR A 2 -1.21 0.05 1.92
CA THR A 2 -2.38 -0.84 2.01
C THR A 2 -2.80 -1.13 3.46
N THR A 3 -1.86 -1.44 4.35
CA THR A 3 -2.12 -1.65 5.79
C THR A 3 -2.81 -0.45 6.45
N LEU A 4 -2.40 0.78 6.11
CA LEU A 4 -3.02 1.99 6.67
C LEU A 4 -4.40 2.27 6.06
N SER A 5 -4.60 1.97 4.78
CA SER A 5 -5.90 2.17 4.12
C SER A 5 -6.93 1.14 4.54
N ALA A 6 -6.51 -0.07 4.92
CA ALA A 6 -7.37 -1.14 5.41
C ALA A 6 -7.69 -1.05 6.92
N ASP A 7 -7.44 0.08 7.58
CA ASP A 7 -7.79 0.30 8.99
C ASP A 7 -9.29 0.11 9.22
N SER A 8 -9.65 -0.86 10.06
CA SER A 8 -11.04 -1.23 10.35
C SER A 8 -11.88 -0.11 10.97
N ALA A 9 -11.26 0.93 11.52
CA ALA A 9 -11.95 2.10 12.07
C ALA A 9 -12.51 3.05 11.00
N ARG A 10 -12.16 2.85 9.72
CA ARG A 10 -12.56 3.70 8.59
C ARG A 10 -13.00 2.86 7.41
N LYS A 11 -13.95 3.38 6.65
CA LYS A 11 -14.34 2.75 5.39
C LYS A 11 -13.22 2.86 4.36
N LEU A 12 -12.90 1.74 3.73
CA LEU A 12 -11.95 1.67 2.63
C LEU A 12 -12.64 2.13 1.34
N ILE A 13 -12.09 3.15 0.69
CA ILE A 13 -12.48 3.57 -0.67
C ILE A 13 -11.62 2.83 -1.69
N GLY A 14 -10.34 2.66 -1.39
CA GLY A 14 -9.35 1.96 -2.19
C GLY A 14 -7.96 2.04 -1.56
N ASP A 15 -7.01 1.27 -2.05
CA ASP A 15 -5.67 1.18 -1.44
C ASP A 15 -4.53 1.74 -2.32
N ASP A 16 -4.79 2.07 -3.58
CA ASP A 16 -3.77 2.56 -4.50
C ASP A 16 -4.21 3.79 -5.31
N GLU A 17 -4.60 3.64 -6.54
CA GLU A 17 -4.83 4.75 -7.45
C GLU A 17 -6.20 5.42 -7.25
N HIS A 18 -6.16 6.73 -7.03
CA HIS A 18 -7.34 7.55 -6.84
C HIS A 18 -7.32 8.77 -7.76
N GLY A 19 -8.51 9.17 -8.21
CA GLY A 19 -8.72 10.49 -8.76
C GLY A 19 -9.20 11.47 -7.69
N TRP A 20 -8.94 12.75 -7.93
CA TRP A 20 -9.44 13.85 -7.11
C TRP A 20 -10.01 14.94 -8.01
N ASP A 21 -11.32 15.08 -7.99
CA ASP A 21 -12.07 16.08 -8.77
C ASP A 21 -12.70 17.15 -7.87
N ASP A 22 -13.53 18.01 -8.43
CA ASP A 22 -14.21 19.08 -7.72
C ASP A 22 -15.24 18.60 -6.69
N GLU A 23 -15.64 17.32 -6.74
CA GLU A 23 -16.59 16.72 -5.80
C GLU A 23 -15.91 15.88 -4.70
N GLY A 24 -14.62 15.56 -4.87
CA GLY A 24 -13.85 14.78 -3.91
C GLY A 24 -12.99 13.70 -4.55
N ILE A 25 -12.67 12.67 -3.77
CA ILE A 25 -11.83 11.57 -4.21
C ILE A 25 -12.66 10.37 -4.68
N PHE A 26 -12.11 9.59 -5.58
CA PHE A 26 -12.69 8.33 -6.03
C PHE A 26 -11.61 7.33 -6.41
N ASN A 27 -11.92 6.05 -6.27
CA ASN A 27 -11.03 4.96 -6.61
C ASN A 27 -11.18 4.56 -8.08
N PHE A 28 -10.07 4.30 -8.76
CA PHE A 28 -10.08 3.75 -10.13
C PHE A 28 -10.18 2.23 -10.18
N GLU A 29 -9.87 1.55 -9.06
CA GLU A 29 -9.66 0.11 -9.03
C GLU A 29 -10.81 -0.61 -8.32
N GLY A 30 -11.22 -1.76 -8.85
CA GLY A 30 -12.23 -2.62 -8.22
C GLY A 30 -11.68 -3.57 -7.15
N GLY A 31 -10.40 -3.52 -6.86
CA GLY A 31 -9.72 -4.43 -5.95
C GLY A 31 -8.52 -3.80 -5.24
N CYS A 32 -7.83 -4.64 -4.49
CA CYS A 32 -6.61 -4.31 -3.77
C CYS A 32 -5.47 -5.22 -4.21
N TYR A 33 -4.22 -4.73 -4.06
CA TYR A 33 -3.02 -5.49 -4.36
C TYR A 33 -1.99 -5.33 -3.24
N ALA A 34 -1.88 -6.35 -2.40
CA ALA A 34 -1.10 -6.32 -1.17
C ALA A 34 0.12 -7.24 -1.21
N LYS A 35 1.14 -6.91 -0.40
CA LYS A 35 2.26 -7.82 -0.11
C LYS A 35 1.80 -8.91 0.83
N THR A 36 2.35 -10.13 0.64
CA THR A 36 2.01 -11.30 1.47
C THR A 36 3.15 -11.76 2.36
N ILE A 37 4.35 -11.19 2.20
CA ILE A 37 5.50 -11.61 3.03
C ILE A 37 5.21 -11.38 4.52
N ASN A 38 5.42 -12.43 5.34
CA ASN A 38 5.14 -12.43 6.78
C ASN A 38 3.69 -12.05 7.13
N LEU A 39 2.76 -12.23 6.21
CA LEU A 39 1.34 -11.93 6.44
C LEU A 39 0.75 -12.92 7.43
N SER A 40 0.17 -12.40 8.50
CA SER A 40 -0.53 -13.20 9.51
C SER A 40 -1.86 -12.56 9.89
N GLU A 41 -2.78 -13.37 10.39
CA GLU A 41 -4.06 -12.87 10.88
C GLU A 41 -3.91 -11.95 12.11
N GLU A 42 -2.84 -12.13 12.88
CA GLU A 42 -2.55 -11.32 14.06
C GLU A 42 -2.12 -9.89 13.66
N ASN A 43 -1.26 -9.77 12.64
CA ASN A 43 -0.68 -8.49 12.24
C ASN A 43 -1.60 -7.69 11.31
N GLU A 44 -2.23 -8.36 10.34
CA GLU A 44 -3.05 -7.70 9.30
C GLU A 44 -4.34 -8.51 9.04
N PRO A 45 -5.26 -8.53 10.02
CA PRO A 45 -6.45 -9.41 9.98
C PRO A 45 -7.35 -9.16 8.77
N ASP A 46 -7.53 -7.93 8.35
CA ASP A 46 -8.43 -7.60 7.24
C ASP A 46 -7.87 -8.09 5.90
N ILE A 47 -6.57 -7.89 5.66
CA ILE A 47 -5.90 -8.39 4.45
C ILE A 47 -5.85 -9.92 4.47
N TYR A 48 -5.49 -10.52 5.60
CA TYR A 48 -5.43 -11.98 5.74
C TYR A 48 -6.78 -12.63 5.42
N ARG A 49 -7.86 -12.10 5.97
CA ARG A 49 -9.24 -12.61 5.74
C ARG A 49 -9.78 -12.31 4.34
N ALA A 50 -9.21 -11.33 3.64
CA ALA A 50 -9.55 -11.07 2.25
C ALA A 50 -9.00 -12.13 1.28
N ILE A 51 -8.01 -12.93 1.70
CA ILE A 51 -7.42 -14.02 0.92
C ILE A 51 -8.34 -15.24 1.01
N ARG A 52 -9.27 -15.30 0.10
CA ARG A 52 -10.27 -16.36 -0.02
C ARG A 52 -10.55 -16.62 -1.50
N ARG A 53 -11.55 -17.45 -1.81
CA ARG A 53 -11.95 -17.68 -3.19
C ARG A 53 -12.09 -16.36 -3.97
N ASP A 54 -11.61 -16.37 -5.21
CA ASP A 54 -11.49 -15.24 -6.13
C ASP A 54 -10.35 -14.24 -5.82
N ALA A 55 -9.49 -14.53 -4.84
CA ALA A 55 -8.21 -13.86 -4.70
C ALA A 55 -7.14 -14.53 -5.58
N LEU A 56 -6.26 -13.74 -6.17
CA LEU A 56 -5.16 -14.20 -7.00
C LEU A 56 -3.84 -14.05 -6.25
N LEU A 57 -3.09 -15.13 -6.14
CA LEU A 57 -1.77 -15.15 -5.50
C LEU A 57 -0.68 -15.11 -6.56
N GLU A 58 0.34 -14.29 -6.33
CA GLU A 58 1.52 -14.16 -7.16
C GLU A 58 2.78 -14.39 -6.32
N ASN A 59 3.68 -15.25 -6.79
CA ASN A 59 4.92 -15.61 -6.11
C ASN A 59 4.73 -16.20 -4.70
N VAL A 60 3.61 -16.80 -4.43
CA VAL A 60 3.28 -17.46 -3.16
C VAL A 60 3.30 -18.97 -3.36
N LEU A 61 4.02 -19.67 -2.49
CA LEU A 61 4.02 -21.13 -2.48
C LEU A 61 2.67 -21.64 -1.95
N ILE A 62 2.09 -22.60 -2.65
CA ILE A 62 0.94 -23.36 -2.16
C ILE A 62 1.44 -24.70 -1.63
N LYS A 63 1.18 -24.99 -0.35
CA LYS A 63 1.55 -26.24 0.29
C LYS A 63 0.70 -27.41 -0.22
N ASP A 64 1.10 -28.62 0.10
CA ASP A 64 0.39 -29.85 -0.29
C ASP A 64 -1.07 -29.93 0.25
N ASP A 65 -1.34 -29.25 1.33
CA ASP A 65 -2.68 -29.11 1.92
C ASP A 65 -3.55 -28.04 1.25
N GLY A 66 -3.01 -27.37 0.22
CA GLY A 66 -3.69 -26.30 -0.52
C GLY A 66 -3.63 -24.93 0.16
N MET A 67 -2.94 -24.81 1.29
CA MET A 67 -2.80 -23.51 1.99
C MET A 67 -1.61 -22.73 1.47
N PRO A 68 -1.72 -21.39 1.37
CA PRO A 68 -0.59 -20.53 1.00
C PRO A 68 0.46 -20.48 2.12
N ASP A 69 1.71 -20.42 1.73
CA ASP A 69 2.85 -20.20 2.61
C ASP A 69 3.37 -18.77 2.43
N PHE A 70 3.04 -17.89 3.35
CA PHE A 70 3.44 -16.48 3.29
C PHE A 70 4.83 -16.21 3.84
N ASP A 71 5.47 -17.20 4.46
CA ASP A 71 6.83 -17.12 4.98
C ASP A 71 7.87 -17.65 3.98
N TYR A 72 7.41 -18.31 2.90
CA TYR A 72 8.29 -18.86 1.89
C TYR A 72 8.86 -17.79 0.97
N ILE A 73 10.18 -17.63 1.00
CA ILE A 73 10.94 -16.64 0.21
C ILE A 73 11.88 -17.27 -0.82
N GLY A 74 11.78 -18.59 -1.02
CA GLY A 74 12.74 -19.33 -1.88
C GLY A 74 12.81 -18.87 -3.33
N ASN A 75 11.74 -18.27 -3.86
CA ASN A 75 11.71 -17.70 -5.20
C ASN A 75 11.95 -16.19 -5.19
N THR A 76 11.32 -15.48 -4.26
CA THR A 76 11.39 -14.03 -4.12
C THR A 76 10.69 -13.58 -2.83
N GLU A 77 11.13 -12.47 -2.26
CA GLU A 77 10.45 -11.80 -1.16
C GLU A 77 9.23 -10.96 -1.61
N ASN A 78 8.92 -10.94 -2.92
CA ASN A 78 7.84 -10.15 -3.49
C ASN A 78 6.57 -11.00 -3.72
N GLY A 79 6.15 -11.75 -2.71
CA GLY A 79 4.84 -12.40 -2.71
C GLY A 79 3.71 -11.36 -2.69
N ARG A 80 2.66 -11.56 -3.49
CA ARG A 80 1.54 -10.65 -3.64
C ARG A 80 0.20 -11.37 -3.64
N VAL A 81 -0.82 -10.63 -3.27
CA VAL A 81 -2.21 -11.05 -3.46
C VAL A 81 -3.03 -9.90 -4.05
N SER A 82 -3.84 -10.23 -5.05
CA SER A 82 -4.89 -9.35 -5.56
C SER A 82 -6.25 -9.93 -5.17
N TYR A 83 -7.14 -9.09 -4.67
CA TYR A 83 -8.49 -9.48 -4.27
C TYR A 83 -9.49 -8.37 -4.55
N PRO A 84 -10.77 -8.70 -4.82
CA PRO A 84 -11.82 -7.71 -4.96
C PRO A 84 -11.99 -6.86 -3.69
N ILE A 85 -12.25 -5.57 -3.84
CA ILE A 85 -12.36 -4.65 -2.70
C ILE A 85 -13.42 -5.06 -1.68
N ASN A 86 -14.50 -5.70 -2.13
CA ASN A 86 -15.58 -6.21 -1.27
C ASN A 86 -15.18 -7.43 -0.42
N HIS A 87 -13.94 -7.94 -0.55
CA HIS A 87 -13.38 -8.88 0.41
C HIS A 87 -13.01 -8.22 1.73
N ILE A 88 -12.75 -6.93 1.74
CA ILE A 88 -12.58 -6.14 2.96
C ILE A 88 -13.95 -5.85 3.56
N GLN A 89 -14.11 -6.16 4.83
CA GLN A 89 -15.40 -6.06 5.52
C GLN A 89 -15.93 -4.61 5.57
N ASN A 90 -15.04 -3.65 5.80
CA ASN A 90 -15.40 -2.24 5.96
C ASN A 90 -15.09 -1.41 4.72
N PHE A 91 -15.41 -1.91 3.52
CA PHE A 91 -15.27 -1.14 2.29
C PHE A 91 -16.47 -0.22 2.04
N ASP A 92 -16.24 0.85 1.29
CA ASP A 92 -17.31 1.71 0.80
C ASP A 92 -17.76 1.24 -0.59
N PRO A 93 -19.03 0.82 -0.76
CA PRO A 93 -19.50 0.28 -2.04
C PRO A 93 -19.55 1.32 -3.17
N GLU A 94 -19.55 2.61 -2.85
CA GLU A 94 -19.51 3.68 -3.85
C GLU A 94 -18.08 3.98 -4.29
N SER A 95 -17.07 3.52 -3.52
CA SER A 95 -15.64 3.78 -3.75
C SER A 95 -15.34 5.26 -3.99
N ARG A 96 -16.09 6.14 -3.32
CA ARG A 96 -16.03 7.59 -3.46
C ARG A 96 -16.18 8.27 -2.10
N GLY A 97 -15.49 9.40 -1.92
CA GLY A 97 -15.61 10.24 -0.72
C GLY A 97 -15.54 11.72 -1.08
N GLY A 98 -15.84 12.57 -0.11
CA GLY A 98 -15.63 14.02 -0.25
C GLY A 98 -14.14 14.39 -0.19
N HIS A 99 -13.85 15.67 -0.10
CA HIS A 99 -12.47 16.15 0.02
C HIS A 99 -11.80 15.65 1.31
N PRO A 100 -10.55 15.15 1.25
CA PRO A 100 -9.83 14.69 2.42
C PRO A 100 -9.65 15.81 3.46
N LYS A 101 -9.89 15.49 4.73
CA LYS A 101 -9.64 16.41 5.85
C LYS A 101 -8.20 16.32 6.37
N ALA A 102 -7.52 15.21 6.08
CA ALA A 102 -6.14 14.97 6.45
C ALA A 102 -5.47 14.11 5.37
N ILE A 103 -4.21 14.39 5.09
CA ILE A 103 -3.38 13.64 4.16
C ILE A 103 -2.17 13.13 4.94
N VAL A 104 -1.90 11.83 4.87
CA VAL A 104 -0.70 11.22 5.41
C VAL A 104 0.25 10.96 4.26
N PHE A 105 1.33 11.71 4.19
CA PHE A 105 2.38 11.52 3.20
C PHE A 105 3.41 10.52 3.72
N LEU A 106 3.52 9.37 3.07
CA LEU A 106 4.47 8.32 3.43
C LEU A 106 5.75 8.47 2.61
N THR A 107 6.89 8.40 3.29
CA THR A 107 8.19 8.36 2.65
C THR A 107 9.11 7.39 3.38
N CYS A 108 10.09 6.84 2.67
CA CYS A 108 11.18 6.08 3.26
C CYS A 108 12.41 6.98 3.39
N ASP A 109 13.07 6.93 4.54
CA ASP A 109 14.29 7.71 4.82
C ASP A 109 15.48 6.80 5.09
N ALA A 110 16.27 6.54 4.06
CA ALA A 110 17.47 5.68 4.16
C ALA A 110 18.59 6.30 5.00
N ALA A 111 18.62 7.62 5.11
CA ALA A 111 19.70 8.34 5.80
C ALA A 111 19.35 8.69 7.25
N GLY A 112 18.10 8.50 7.67
CA GLY A 112 17.65 8.83 9.04
C GLY A 112 17.66 10.34 9.34
N VAL A 113 17.39 11.17 8.33
CA VAL A 113 17.41 12.64 8.47
C VAL A 113 16.04 13.23 8.77
N LEU A 114 14.97 12.50 8.45
CA LEU A 114 13.60 12.94 8.71
C LEU A 114 13.12 12.45 10.09
N PRO A 115 12.31 13.23 10.81
CA PRO A 115 11.65 12.74 12.01
C PRO A 115 10.63 11.63 11.62
N PRO A 116 10.40 10.64 12.52
CA PRO A 116 9.48 9.53 12.24
C PRO A 116 8.06 9.97 11.88
N VAL A 117 7.60 11.07 12.47
CA VAL A 117 6.33 11.73 12.18
C VAL A 117 6.50 13.22 12.31
N SER A 118 5.98 13.98 11.35
CA SER A 118 5.96 15.44 11.40
C SER A 118 4.67 16.00 10.82
N ARG A 119 4.23 17.12 11.35
CA ARG A 119 3.15 17.91 10.76
C ARG A 119 3.76 18.97 9.86
N LEU A 120 3.35 18.99 8.61
CA LEU A 120 3.86 19.91 7.59
C LEU A 120 2.92 21.09 7.41
N THR A 121 3.48 22.26 7.06
CA THR A 121 2.72 23.35 6.45
C THR A 121 2.37 23.00 5.01
N PRO A 122 1.40 23.70 4.37
CA PRO A 122 1.11 23.49 2.95
C PRO A 122 2.34 23.61 2.03
N GLU A 123 3.22 24.55 2.30
CA GLU A 123 4.44 24.79 1.52
C GLU A 123 5.45 23.64 1.69
N GLN A 124 5.61 23.16 2.93
CA GLN A 124 6.46 21.99 3.20
C GLN A 124 5.89 20.73 2.55
N ALA A 125 4.58 20.52 2.63
CA ALA A 125 3.93 19.39 2.00
C ALA A 125 4.12 19.42 0.46
N MET A 126 3.96 20.61 -0.15
CA MET A 126 4.21 20.81 -1.58
C MET A 126 5.67 20.50 -1.94
N TYR A 127 6.62 20.98 -1.14
CA TYR A 127 8.05 20.70 -1.37
C TYR A 127 8.35 19.19 -1.32
N HIS A 128 7.87 18.49 -0.30
CA HIS A 128 8.07 17.05 -0.17
C HIS A 128 7.41 16.27 -1.33
N PHE A 129 6.22 16.67 -1.72
CA PHE A 129 5.49 16.06 -2.81
C PHE A 129 6.21 16.25 -4.16
N LEU A 130 6.66 17.46 -4.46
CA LEU A 130 7.37 17.79 -5.71
C LEU A 130 8.77 17.15 -5.77
N SER A 131 9.50 17.13 -4.65
CA SER A 131 10.83 16.52 -4.61
C SER A 131 10.78 15.00 -4.66
N GLY A 132 9.75 14.40 -4.08
CA GLY A 132 9.57 12.95 -4.05
C GLY A 132 10.70 12.20 -3.36
N TYR A 133 11.32 12.81 -2.32
CA TYR A 133 12.37 12.13 -1.56
C TYR A 133 11.83 10.85 -0.91
N THR A 134 12.52 9.74 -1.16
CA THR A 134 12.19 8.42 -0.60
C THR A 134 13.43 7.53 -0.63
N ALA A 135 13.28 6.25 -0.41
CA ALA A 135 14.35 5.27 -0.56
C ALA A 135 13.86 4.05 -1.35
N LYS A 136 14.75 3.48 -2.15
CA LYS A 136 14.62 2.11 -2.63
C LYS A 136 14.89 1.18 -1.46
N ILE A 137 14.05 0.18 -1.28
CA ILE A 137 14.16 -0.76 -0.18
C ILE A 137 14.32 -2.19 -0.68
N PRO A 138 15.07 -3.04 0.06
CA PRO A 138 15.20 -4.46 -0.26
C PRO A 138 13.85 -5.16 -0.41
N GLY A 139 13.78 -6.16 -1.29
CA GLY A 139 12.56 -6.92 -1.56
C GLY A 139 11.50 -6.18 -2.38
N THR A 140 11.72 -4.91 -2.73
CA THR A 140 10.84 -4.14 -3.62
C THR A 140 11.49 -3.93 -4.97
N GLU A 141 12.80 -3.72 -4.99
CA GLU A 141 13.56 -3.51 -6.21
C GLU A 141 14.65 -4.56 -6.36
N ARG A 142 14.91 -4.96 -7.62
CA ARG A 142 15.96 -5.93 -7.94
C ARG A 142 17.33 -5.36 -7.57
N ASP A 143 18.17 -6.19 -6.97
CA ASP A 143 19.56 -5.89 -6.60
C ASP A 143 19.77 -4.87 -5.47
N VAL A 144 18.72 -4.33 -4.86
CA VAL A 144 18.83 -3.48 -3.69
C VAL A 144 18.98 -4.33 -2.43
N LYS A 145 20.14 -4.24 -1.76
CA LYS A 145 20.47 -5.00 -0.53
C LYS A 145 20.29 -4.16 0.73
N GLU A 146 20.49 -2.87 0.63
CA GLU A 146 20.32 -1.90 1.72
C GLU A 146 19.48 -0.72 1.21
N PRO A 147 18.78 0.01 2.10
CA PRO A 147 18.01 1.18 1.68
C PRO A 147 18.89 2.23 1.01
N GLU A 148 18.52 2.67 -0.19
CA GLU A 148 19.25 3.67 -0.97
C GLU A 148 18.37 4.92 -1.14
N PRO A 149 18.88 6.14 -0.77
CA PRO A 149 18.13 7.38 -0.98
C PRO A 149 17.84 7.59 -2.47
N THR A 150 16.63 8.02 -2.77
CA THR A 150 16.22 8.32 -4.14
C THR A 150 15.19 9.45 -4.18
N PHE A 151 14.96 9.98 -5.35
CA PHE A 151 13.89 10.94 -5.62
C PHE A 151 12.94 10.32 -6.64
N SER A 152 11.67 10.22 -6.26
CA SER A 152 10.60 9.74 -7.14
C SER A 152 9.53 10.81 -7.18
N ALA A 153 9.62 11.70 -8.16
CA ALA A 153 8.62 12.75 -8.34
C ALA A 153 7.25 12.10 -8.53
N CYS A 154 6.26 12.57 -7.78
CA CYS A 154 4.88 12.08 -7.86
C CYS A 154 4.15 12.55 -9.12
N PHE A 155 4.83 13.30 -9.98
CA PHE A 155 4.30 13.74 -11.26
C PHE A 155 5.14 13.20 -12.41
N GLY A 156 4.46 12.64 -13.38
CA GLY A 156 4.98 12.66 -14.72
C GLY A 156 5.02 14.14 -15.20
N ALA A 157 6.03 14.49 -15.97
CA ALA A 157 5.95 15.72 -16.73
C ALA A 157 4.72 15.63 -17.66
N VAL A 158 3.78 16.53 -17.46
CA VAL A 158 2.65 16.72 -18.38
C VAL A 158 3.12 17.60 -19.51
#